data_90ede9da0a4e00f1437a850d52844a9d
#
_entry.id   90ede9da0a4e00f1437a850d52844a9d
#
_cell.length_a   1.000
_cell.length_b   1.000
_cell.length_c   1.000
_cell.angle_alpha   90.00
_cell.angle_beta   90.00
_cell.angle_gamma   90.00
#
_symmetry.space_group_name_H-M   'P 1'
#
loop_
_entity.id
_entity.type
_entity.pdbx_description
1 polymer ?
#
loop_
_entity_poly.entity_id
_entity_poly.type
_entity_poly.pdbx_seq_one_letter_code
_entity_poly.pdbx_strand_id
1 'polypeptide(L)'
;ESMVHDPASGLFSRKYLEHQASQAMSHAARAGVDLCIMVLGFDAFDQVRERLGPDLAERVGARFAKMLGGKVRTEDSLGHFGPGQYAIVAPGTSPLLFTAFAERVREAVEVAHVPVQGQPVSLTVSVGVASVPTDSPDSAEALLELAGQRMREAMLAGGNRIVAGDGGPAMLRQIKLPRALELIAARRSEVVRPHLGQLGIDLLPLLQLMNQDLGLNLPMADIERRLRDRTSEKK
;
A
#
# COMPACT_ATOMS: atom_id res chain seq x y z
N GLU A 1 -16.26 -29.31 -1.04
CA GLU A 1 -15.21 -28.81 -1.97
C GLU A 1 -15.21 -27.29 -1.90
N SER A 2 -14.14 -26.72 -1.35
CA SER A 2 -13.98 -25.26 -1.34
C SER A 2 -13.76 -24.79 -2.76
N MET A 3 -14.70 -24.03 -3.33
CA MET A 3 -14.50 -23.41 -4.64
C MET A 3 -13.27 -22.51 -4.58
N VAL A 4 -12.33 -22.70 -5.51
CA VAL A 4 -11.11 -21.90 -5.63
C VAL A 4 -11.44 -20.46 -6.00
N HIS A 5 -12.43 -20.30 -6.88
CA HIS A 5 -12.90 -19.00 -7.36
C HIS A 5 -14.38 -18.79 -7.00
N ASP A 6 -14.69 -17.54 -6.73
CA ASP A 6 -16.08 -17.08 -6.64
C ASP A 6 -16.71 -17.06 -8.03
N PRO A 7 -17.84 -17.76 -8.26
CA PRO A 7 -18.42 -17.89 -9.60
C PRO A 7 -18.97 -16.57 -10.17
N ALA A 8 -19.32 -15.62 -9.33
CA ALA A 8 -19.88 -14.33 -9.77
C ALA A 8 -18.80 -13.36 -10.23
N SER A 9 -17.68 -13.30 -9.52
CA SER A 9 -16.60 -12.35 -9.78
C SER A 9 -15.40 -12.94 -10.50
N GLY A 10 -15.23 -14.27 -10.47
CA GLY A 10 -14.04 -14.96 -10.97
C GLY A 10 -12.80 -14.82 -10.09
N LEU A 11 -12.90 -14.10 -8.96
CA LEU A 11 -11.81 -13.89 -8.04
C LEU A 11 -11.58 -15.12 -7.13
N PHE A 12 -10.41 -15.21 -6.53
CA PHE A 12 -10.14 -16.23 -5.55
C PHE A 12 -11.08 -16.10 -4.34
N SER A 13 -11.53 -17.24 -3.84
CA SER A 13 -12.22 -17.30 -2.55
C SER A 13 -11.27 -16.90 -1.42
N ARG A 14 -11.80 -16.41 -0.30
CA ARG A 14 -10.99 -16.03 0.86
C ARG A 14 -10.06 -17.16 1.30
N LYS A 15 -10.58 -18.37 1.41
CA LYS A 15 -9.79 -19.54 1.85
C LYS A 15 -8.61 -19.85 0.90
N TYR A 16 -8.83 -19.73 -0.40
CA TYR A 16 -7.77 -19.94 -1.37
C TYR A 16 -6.74 -18.79 -1.34
N LEU A 17 -7.19 -17.56 -1.13
CA LEU A 17 -6.32 -16.41 -0.96
C LEU A 17 -5.41 -16.54 0.27
N GLU A 18 -5.93 -17.04 1.41
CA GLU A 18 -5.15 -17.35 2.61
C GLU A 18 -4.07 -18.40 2.32
N HIS A 19 -4.41 -19.42 1.53
CA HIS A 19 -3.43 -20.42 1.08
C HIS A 19 -2.32 -19.79 0.20
N GLN A 20 -2.70 -18.94 -0.76
CA GLN A 20 -1.74 -18.22 -1.59
C GLN A 20 -0.83 -17.29 -0.77
N ALA A 21 -1.38 -16.60 0.22
CA ALA A 21 -0.60 -15.76 1.14
C ALA A 21 0.42 -16.59 1.93
N SER A 22 0.05 -17.79 2.40
CA SER A 22 0.95 -18.70 3.13
C SER A 22 2.09 -19.19 2.24
N GLN A 23 1.81 -19.53 0.99
CA GLN A 23 2.83 -19.92 0.02
C GLN A 23 3.77 -18.75 -0.30
N ALA A 24 3.22 -17.56 -0.54
CA ALA A 24 3.98 -16.35 -0.82
C ALA A 24 4.89 -15.96 0.35
N MET A 25 4.41 -16.08 1.59
CA MET A 25 5.19 -15.80 2.79
C MET A 25 6.35 -16.79 2.95
N SER A 26 6.11 -18.08 2.73
CA SER A 26 7.15 -19.11 2.76
C SER A 26 8.21 -18.88 1.67
N HIS A 27 7.79 -18.43 0.49
CA HIS A 27 8.71 -18.06 -0.59
C HIS A 27 9.52 -16.83 -0.23
N ALA A 28 8.88 -15.76 0.25
CA ALA A 28 9.53 -14.51 0.65
C ALA A 28 10.60 -14.74 1.71
N ALA A 29 10.30 -15.56 2.73
CA ALA A 29 11.27 -15.93 3.78
C ALA A 29 12.49 -16.66 3.24
N ARG A 30 12.32 -17.58 2.28
CA ARG A 30 13.43 -18.33 1.67
C ARG A 30 14.25 -17.51 0.69
N ALA A 31 13.60 -16.68 -0.08
CA ALA A 31 14.24 -15.89 -1.15
C ALA A 31 14.77 -14.54 -0.66
N GLY A 32 14.43 -14.11 0.57
CA GLY A 32 14.83 -12.80 1.10
C GLY A 32 14.18 -11.64 0.33
N VAL A 33 12.96 -11.85 -0.21
CA VAL A 33 12.23 -10.83 -0.95
C VAL A 33 11.06 -10.29 -0.13
N ASP A 34 10.60 -9.10 -0.48
CA ASP A 34 9.44 -8.48 0.17
C ASP A 34 8.15 -9.25 -0.16
N LEU A 35 7.19 -9.23 0.76
CA LEU A 35 5.81 -9.62 0.54
C LEU A 35 4.91 -8.48 1.01
N CYS A 36 4.01 -8.03 0.14
CA CYS A 36 3.00 -7.05 0.49
C CYS A 36 1.60 -7.64 0.35
N ILE A 37 0.74 -7.29 1.29
CA ILE A 37 -0.70 -7.58 1.24
C ILE A 37 -1.46 -6.26 1.41
N MET A 38 -2.48 -6.03 0.59
CA MET A 38 -3.46 -5.00 0.85
C MET A 38 -4.85 -5.61 0.99
N VAL A 39 -5.63 -5.04 1.88
CA VAL A 39 -7.07 -5.23 1.94
C VAL A 39 -7.73 -3.90 1.65
N LEU A 40 -8.71 -3.91 0.78
CA LEU A 40 -9.46 -2.72 0.39
C LEU A 40 -10.97 -3.02 0.47
N GLY A 41 -11.73 -2.03 0.85
CA GLY A 41 -13.17 -2.14 0.98
C GLY A 41 -13.87 -0.83 0.59
N PHE A 42 -15.07 -0.96 0.04
CA PHE A 42 -15.91 0.21 -0.22
C PHE A 42 -16.30 0.89 1.08
N ASP A 43 -16.10 2.19 1.15
CA ASP A 43 -16.63 3.00 2.24
C ASP A 43 -18.16 3.01 2.18
N ALA A 44 -18.78 2.89 3.36
CA ALA A 44 -20.25 2.86 3.49
C ALA A 44 -20.94 1.80 2.60
N PHE A 45 -20.32 0.63 2.39
CA PHE A 45 -20.85 -0.43 1.51
C PHE A 45 -22.28 -0.85 1.88
N ASP A 46 -22.59 -0.94 3.18
CA ASP A 46 -23.93 -1.30 3.64
C ASP A 46 -24.98 -0.25 3.23
N GLN A 47 -24.64 1.03 3.33
CA GLN A 47 -25.52 2.12 2.87
C GLN A 47 -25.71 2.08 1.35
N VAL A 48 -24.66 1.75 0.61
CA VAL A 48 -24.71 1.54 -0.85
C VAL A 48 -25.66 0.39 -1.17
N ARG A 49 -25.51 -0.74 -0.46
CA ARG A 49 -26.36 -1.91 -0.63
C ARG A 49 -27.83 -1.64 -0.28
N GLU A 50 -28.10 -0.91 0.80
CA GLU A 50 -29.45 -0.51 1.20
C GLU A 50 -30.11 0.42 0.18
N ARG A 51 -29.36 1.38 -0.36
CA ARG A 51 -29.88 2.36 -1.34
C ARG A 51 -30.07 1.79 -2.74
N LEU A 52 -29.15 0.91 -3.16
CA LEU A 52 -29.12 0.41 -4.53
C LEU A 52 -29.77 -0.97 -4.70
N GLY A 53 -30.03 -1.67 -3.60
CA GLY A 53 -30.40 -3.07 -3.59
C GLY A 53 -29.21 -4.03 -3.79
N PRO A 54 -29.38 -5.31 -3.39
CA PRO A 54 -28.30 -6.30 -3.41
C PRO A 54 -27.75 -6.55 -4.82
N ASP A 55 -28.61 -6.69 -5.83
CA ASP A 55 -28.22 -7.00 -7.22
C ASP A 55 -27.31 -5.93 -7.82
N LEU A 56 -27.60 -4.66 -7.54
CA LEU A 56 -26.79 -3.56 -8.08
C LEU A 56 -25.49 -3.41 -7.31
N ALA A 57 -25.48 -3.62 -6.00
CA ALA A 57 -24.25 -3.65 -5.19
C ALA A 57 -23.32 -4.78 -5.66
N GLU A 58 -23.85 -5.95 -5.98
CA GLU A 58 -23.09 -7.07 -6.55
C GLU A 58 -22.48 -6.72 -7.91
N ARG A 59 -23.24 -6.10 -8.81
CA ARG A 59 -22.74 -5.62 -10.11
C ARG A 59 -21.64 -4.56 -9.98
N VAL A 60 -21.75 -3.65 -9.03
CA VAL A 60 -20.70 -2.68 -8.70
C VAL A 60 -19.44 -3.41 -8.23
N GLY A 61 -19.60 -4.37 -7.32
CA GLY A 61 -18.50 -5.21 -6.84
C GLY A 61 -17.81 -6.00 -7.96
N ALA A 62 -18.58 -6.64 -8.84
CA ALA A 62 -18.05 -7.40 -9.98
C ALA A 62 -17.28 -6.50 -10.97
N ARG A 63 -17.80 -5.30 -11.25
CA ARG A 63 -17.11 -4.31 -12.10
C ARG A 63 -15.80 -3.85 -11.48
N PHE A 64 -15.80 -3.61 -10.18
CA PHE A 64 -14.61 -3.23 -9.43
C PHE A 64 -13.58 -4.37 -9.42
N ALA A 65 -14.00 -5.60 -9.17
CA ALA A 65 -13.18 -6.79 -9.24
C ALA A 65 -12.47 -6.92 -10.60
N LYS A 66 -13.23 -6.72 -11.69
CA LYS A 66 -12.68 -6.73 -13.05
C LYS A 66 -11.67 -5.60 -13.28
N MET A 67 -11.93 -4.41 -12.77
CA MET A 67 -11.01 -3.28 -12.86
C MET A 67 -9.70 -3.58 -12.11
N LEU A 68 -9.78 -4.14 -10.90
CA LEU A 68 -8.63 -4.56 -10.11
C LEU A 68 -7.84 -5.67 -10.82
N GLY A 69 -8.52 -6.69 -11.35
CA GLY A 69 -7.90 -7.79 -12.09
C GLY A 69 -7.06 -7.33 -13.28
N GLY A 70 -7.47 -6.24 -13.93
CA GLY A 70 -6.68 -5.62 -15.01
C GLY A 70 -5.47 -4.79 -14.55
N LYS A 71 -5.29 -4.60 -13.24
CA LYS A 71 -4.21 -3.79 -12.66
C LYS A 71 -3.19 -4.60 -11.85
N VAL A 72 -3.54 -5.82 -11.44
CA VAL A 72 -2.65 -6.73 -10.72
C VAL A 72 -1.75 -7.49 -11.70
N ARG A 73 -0.58 -7.91 -11.25
CA ARG A 73 0.36 -8.69 -12.05
C ARG A 73 -0.05 -10.16 -12.08
N THR A 74 0.55 -10.92 -12.98
CA THR A 74 0.29 -12.37 -13.10
C THR A 74 0.70 -13.15 -11.84
N GLU A 75 1.76 -12.69 -11.16
CA GLU A 75 2.26 -13.27 -9.91
C GLU A 75 1.48 -12.85 -8.67
N ASP A 76 0.65 -11.82 -8.77
CA ASP A 76 -0.19 -11.37 -7.66
C ASP A 76 -1.45 -12.23 -7.57
N SER A 77 -1.97 -12.38 -6.36
CA SER A 77 -3.24 -13.06 -6.12
C SER A 77 -4.30 -12.07 -5.66
N LEU A 78 -5.41 -12.00 -6.37
CA LEU A 78 -6.56 -11.16 -6.05
C LEU A 78 -7.75 -12.02 -5.64
N GLY A 79 -8.35 -11.74 -4.50
CA GLY A 79 -9.47 -12.50 -3.98
C GLY A 79 -10.41 -11.69 -3.08
N HIS A 80 -11.48 -12.36 -2.67
CA HIS A 80 -12.41 -11.81 -1.68
C HIS A 80 -11.84 -11.87 -0.27
N PHE A 81 -12.00 -10.79 0.47
CA PHE A 81 -11.70 -10.74 1.90
C PHE A 81 -12.98 -10.79 2.75
N GLY A 82 -14.03 -10.12 2.30
CA GLY A 82 -15.36 -10.09 2.90
C GLY A 82 -16.38 -9.42 1.97
N PRO A 83 -17.62 -9.21 2.41
CA PRO A 83 -18.62 -8.49 1.62
C PRO A 83 -18.15 -7.08 1.24
N GLY A 84 -18.06 -6.80 -0.06
CA GLY A 84 -17.52 -5.53 -0.59
C GLY A 84 -16.06 -5.28 -0.27
N GLN A 85 -15.32 -6.32 0.13
CA GLN A 85 -13.92 -6.24 0.51
C GLN A 85 -13.08 -7.22 -0.31
N TYR A 86 -11.91 -6.76 -0.73
CA TYR A 86 -11.00 -7.51 -1.60
C TYR A 86 -9.59 -7.47 -1.01
N ALA A 87 -8.79 -8.48 -1.31
CA ALA A 87 -7.40 -8.48 -0.93
C ALA A 87 -6.49 -8.84 -2.10
N ILE A 88 -5.30 -8.25 -2.10
CA ILE A 88 -4.23 -8.52 -3.07
C ILE A 88 -3.00 -8.96 -2.30
N VAL A 89 -2.45 -10.11 -2.70
CA VAL A 89 -1.18 -10.65 -2.22
C VAL A 89 -0.14 -10.46 -3.30
N ALA A 90 0.91 -9.69 -3.04
CA ALA A 90 1.92 -9.29 -4.02
C ALA A 90 3.33 -9.67 -3.55
N PRO A 91 3.83 -10.86 -3.92
CA PRO A 91 5.20 -11.26 -3.63
C PRO A 91 6.21 -10.46 -4.46
N GLY A 92 7.39 -10.19 -3.90
CA GLY A 92 8.48 -9.48 -4.58
C GLY A 92 8.21 -7.99 -4.84
N THR A 93 7.16 -7.42 -4.25
CA THR A 93 6.82 -6.01 -4.40
C THR A 93 7.21 -5.24 -3.14
N SER A 94 8.00 -4.16 -3.29
CA SER A 94 8.39 -3.34 -2.15
C SER A 94 7.19 -2.60 -1.54
N PRO A 95 7.17 -2.39 -0.21
CA PRO A 95 6.08 -1.69 0.47
C PRO A 95 5.78 -0.31 -0.10
N LEU A 96 6.81 0.45 -0.48
CA LEU A 96 6.66 1.77 -1.09
C LEU A 96 5.90 1.72 -2.42
N LEU A 97 6.31 0.81 -3.32
CA LEU A 97 5.66 0.67 -4.63
C LEU A 97 4.22 0.15 -4.49
N PHE A 98 4.01 -0.73 -3.51
CA PHE A 98 2.69 -1.28 -3.28
C PHE A 98 1.73 -0.26 -2.68
N THR A 99 2.19 0.58 -1.75
CA THR A 99 1.40 1.70 -1.21
C THR A 99 1.09 2.73 -2.30
N ALA A 100 2.05 3.03 -3.18
CA ALA A 100 1.79 3.90 -4.33
C ALA A 100 0.77 3.28 -5.32
N PHE A 101 0.76 1.96 -5.46
CA PHE A 101 -0.27 1.26 -6.23
C PHE A 101 -1.64 1.36 -5.55
N ALA A 102 -1.71 1.17 -4.23
CA ALA A 102 -2.92 1.35 -3.45
C ALA A 102 -3.51 2.75 -3.62
N GLU A 103 -2.68 3.80 -3.62
CA GLU A 103 -3.14 5.19 -3.83
C GLU A 103 -3.74 5.37 -5.23
N ARG A 104 -3.09 4.84 -6.27
CA ARG A 104 -3.68 4.89 -7.63
C ARG A 104 -5.01 4.15 -7.75
N VAL A 105 -5.19 3.07 -7.01
CA VAL A 105 -6.48 2.35 -6.95
C VAL A 105 -7.52 3.21 -6.26
N ARG A 106 -7.20 3.79 -5.10
CA ARG A 106 -8.07 4.68 -4.34
C ARG A 106 -8.53 5.87 -5.19
N GLU A 107 -7.60 6.59 -5.81
CA GLU A 107 -7.90 7.72 -6.70
C GLU A 107 -8.75 7.31 -7.90
N ALA A 108 -8.46 6.17 -8.50
CA ALA A 108 -9.24 5.67 -9.64
C ALA A 108 -10.69 5.37 -9.27
N VAL A 109 -10.95 4.91 -8.05
CA VAL A 109 -12.31 4.69 -7.54
C VAL A 109 -12.99 6.02 -7.22
N GLU A 110 -12.29 6.95 -6.59
CA GLU A 110 -12.82 8.27 -6.20
C GLU A 110 -13.32 9.06 -7.41
N VAL A 111 -12.59 9.00 -8.53
CA VAL A 111 -13.00 9.71 -9.78
C VAL A 111 -13.98 8.89 -10.62
N ALA A 112 -14.15 7.61 -10.34
CA ALA A 112 -15.09 6.76 -11.07
C ALA A 112 -16.52 7.00 -10.59
N HIS A 113 -17.33 7.57 -11.44
CA HIS A 113 -18.76 7.71 -11.19
C HIS A 113 -19.49 6.47 -11.71
N VAL A 114 -20.17 5.76 -10.81
CA VAL A 114 -21.00 4.63 -11.21
C VAL A 114 -22.41 5.13 -11.46
N PRO A 115 -22.93 5.03 -12.70
CA PRO A 115 -24.29 5.43 -12.98
C PRO A 115 -25.28 4.45 -12.34
N VAL A 116 -26.09 4.94 -11.43
CA VAL A 116 -27.12 4.20 -10.72
C VAL A 116 -28.44 4.87 -11.01
N GLN A 117 -29.36 4.16 -11.69
CA GLN A 117 -30.68 4.70 -12.08
C GLN A 117 -30.58 6.07 -12.76
N GLY A 118 -29.55 6.29 -13.58
CA GLY A 118 -29.32 7.55 -14.28
C GLY A 118 -28.67 8.66 -13.44
N GLN A 119 -28.35 8.41 -12.17
CA GLN A 119 -27.62 9.35 -11.30
C GLN A 119 -26.18 8.89 -11.05
N PRO A 120 -25.18 9.77 -11.14
CA PRO A 120 -23.81 9.40 -10.79
C PRO A 120 -23.69 9.19 -9.28
N VAL A 121 -23.25 8.00 -8.87
CA VAL A 121 -22.91 7.69 -7.47
C VAL A 121 -21.38 7.67 -7.36
N SER A 122 -20.86 8.54 -6.50
CA SER A 122 -19.45 8.51 -6.13
C SER A 122 -19.23 7.44 -5.06
N LEU A 123 -18.26 6.57 -5.30
CA LEU A 123 -17.81 5.57 -4.35
C LEU A 123 -16.38 5.89 -3.95
N THR A 124 -16.04 5.61 -2.71
CA THR A 124 -14.66 5.65 -2.23
C THR A 124 -14.27 4.31 -1.64
N VAL A 125 -12.99 4.08 -1.51
CA VAL A 125 -12.43 2.89 -0.88
C VAL A 125 -11.41 3.28 0.18
N SER A 126 -11.42 2.54 1.26
CA SER A 126 -10.35 2.55 2.25
C SER A 126 -9.45 1.34 2.07
N VAL A 127 -8.16 1.53 2.29
CA VAL A 127 -7.15 0.51 2.04
C VAL A 127 -6.25 0.35 3.27
N GLY A 128 -6.02 -0.89 3.66
CA GLY A 128 -4.99 -1.25 4.63
C GLY A 128 -3.87 -2.02 3.93
N VAL A 129 -2.63 -1.66 4.21
CA VAL A 129 -1.43 -2.32 3.66
C VAL A 129 -0.58 -2.88 4.79
N ALA A 130 -0.16 -4.14 4.64
CA ALA A 130 0.78 -4.80 5.54
C ALA A 130 1.88 -5.49 4.71
N SER A 131 3.08 -5.62 5.27
CA SER A 131 4.23 -6.12 4.52
C SER A 131 5.27 -6.81 5.39
N VAL A 132 5.97 -7.78 4.81
CA VAL A 132 7.17 -8.42 5.38
C VAL A 132 8.39 -7.83 4.66
N PRO A 133 9.45 -7.45 5.36
CA PRO A 133 9.72 -7.65 6.81
C PRO A 133 9.21 -6.53 7.73
N THR A 134 8.53 -5.51 7.23
CA THR A 134 8.17 -4.32 8.02
C THR A 134 7.30 -4.65 9.24
N ASP A 135 6.30 -5.49 9.07
CA ASP A 135 5.30 -5.79 10.10
C ASP A 135 5.61 -7.05 10.91
N SER A 136 6.57 -7.88 10.47
CA SER A 136 7.04 -9.09 11.17
C SER A 136 5.91 -9.97 11.77
N PRO A 137 4.90 -10.38 10.99
CA PRO A 137 3.78 -11.16 11.49
C PRO A 137 4.18 -12.61 11.80
N ASP A 138 3.45 -13.25 12.70
CA ASP A 138 3.67 -14.67 13.06
C ASP A 138 3.21 -15.64 11.96
N SER A 139 2.29 -15.21 11.09
CA SER A 139 1.75 -16.01 9.98
C SER A 139 1.24 -15.15 8.83
N ALA A 140 1.01 -15.77 7.69
CA ALA A 140 0.38 -15.10 6.54
C ALA A 140 -1.06 -14.66 6.81
N GLU A 141 -1.79 -15.43 7.62
CA GLU A 141 -3.13 -15.06 8.07
C GLU A 141 -3.09 -13.83 8.96
N ALA A 142 -2.12 -13.75 9.89
CA ALA A 142 -1.91 -12.57 10.72
C ALA A 142 -1.56 -11.33 9.87
N LEU A 143 -0.76 -11.49 8.83
CA LEU A 143 -0.44 -10.39 7.90
C LEU A 143 -1.66 -9.92 7.12
N LEU A 144 -2.50 -10.86 6.65
CA LEU A 144 -3.74 -10.57 5.94
C LEU A 144 -4.75 -9.87 6.87
N GLU A 145 -4.91 -10.36 8.11
CA GLU A 145 -5.79 -9.72 9.11
C GLU A 145 -5.28 -8.34 9.52
N LEU A 146 -3.97 -8.13 9.63
CA LEU A 146 -3.40 -6.81 9.92
C LEU A 146 -3.73 -5.81 8.80
N ALA A 147 -3.63 -6.22 7.54
CA ALA A 147 -4.07 -5.38 6.42
C ALA A 147 -5.58 -5.08 6.50
N GLY A 148 -6.41 -6.07 6.86
CA GLY A 148 -7.84 -5.90 7.11
C GLY A 148 -8.15 -4.94 8.26
N GLN A 149 -7.41 -5.03 9.37
CA GLN A 149 -7.54 -4.11 10.49
C GLN A 149 -7.21 -2.67 10.06
N ARG A 150 -6.11 -2.45 9.36
CA ARG A 150 -5.73 -1.13 8.84
C ARG A 150 -6.76 -0.55 7.87
N MET A 151 -7.38 -1.39 7.04
CA MET A 151 -8.50 -0.96 6.20
C MET A 151 -9.67 -0.47 7.05
N ARG A 152 -10.05 -1.19 8.11
CA ARG A 152 -11.11 -0.76 9.04
C ARG A 152 -10.75 0.53 9.77
N GLU A 153 -9.49 0.69 10.19
CA GLU A 153 -8.98 1.94 10.77
C GLU A 153 -9.12 3.11 9.79
N ALA A 154 -8.78 2.89 8.51
CA ALA A 154 -8.97 3.87 7.45
C ALA A 154 -10.45 4.29 7.29
N MET A 155 -11.38 3.33 7.32
CA MET A 155 -12.82 3.59 7.26
C MET A 155 -13.30 4.40 8.46
N LEU A 156 -12.90 4.01 9.68
CA LEU A 156 -13.27 4.70 10.92
C LEU A 156 -12.70 6.12 11.00
N ALA A 157 -11.55 6.37 10.41
CA ALA A 157 -10.92 7.68 10.35
C ALA A 157 -11.54 8.62 9.28
N GLY A 158 -12.66 8.25 8.68
CA GLY A 158 -13.41 9.05 7.71
C GLY A 158 -13.40 8.52 6.28
N GLY A 159 -12.81 7.34 6.04
CA GLY A 159 -12.77 6.71 4.73
C GLY A 159 -11.86 7.37 3.71
N ASN A 160 -11.88 6.86 2.49
CA ASN A 160 -11.14 7.38 1.32
C ASN A 160 -9.65 7.61 1.59
N ARG A 161 -9.00 6.64 2.23
CA ARG A 161 -7.59 6.74 2.62
C ARG A 161 -6.90 5.39 2.73
N ILE A 162 -5.58 5.46 2.88
CA ILE A 162 -4.73 4.30 3.10
C ILE A 162 -4.13 4.36 4.50
N VAL A 163 -4.14 3.21 5.18
CA VAL A 163 -3.35 2.97 6.40
C VAL A 163 -2.34 1.87 6.10
N ALA A 164 -1.08 2.14 6.31
CA ALA A 164 0.03 1.21 6.13
C ALA A 164 0.87 1.09 7.40
N GLY A 165 1.81 0.15 7.45
CA GLY A 165 2.80 0.05 8.52
C GLY A 165 3.56 1.36 8.72
N ASP A 166 4.06 1.60 9.91
CA ASP A 166 4.75 2.84 10.31
C ASP A 166 3.89 4.12 10.24
N GLY A 167 2.54 4.00 10.36
CA GLY A 167 1.66 5.16 10.54
C GLY A 167 1.05 5.73 9.26
N GLY A 168 0.90 4.95 8.20
CA GLY A 168 0.10 5.33 7.02
C GLY A 168 0.82 6.20 6.00
N PRO A 169 0.21 7.25 5.42
CA PRO A 169 0.81 8.07 4.37
C PRO A 169 2.19 8.66 4.71
N ALA A 170 2.61 8.57 5.98
CA ALA A 170 3.99 8.85 6.40
C ALA A 170 5.02 7.91 5.75
N MET A 171 4.64 6.70 5.34
CA MET A 171 5.54 5.80 4.59
C MET A 171 5.91 6.35 3.20
N LEU A 172 5.00 7.10 2.57
CA LEU A 172 5.31 7.88 1.38
C LEU A 172 6.18 9.11 1.72
N ARG A 173 6.24 9.51 3.00
CA ARG A 173 7.00 10.68 3.47
C ARG A 173 8.42 10.36 3.92
N GLN A 174 8.77 9.11 4.20
CA GLN A 174 10.11 8.75 4.67
C GLN A 174 10.73 7.65 3.82
N ILE A 175 11.35 8.04 2.71
CA ILE A 175 12.23 7.13 1.98
C ILE A 175 13.48 6.91 2.84
N LYS A 176 13.73 5.66 3.28
CA LYS A 176 14.97 5.30 3.99
C LYS A 176 16.16 5.34 3.03
N LEU A 177 17.35 5.62 3.58
CA LEU A 177 18.56 5.82 2.80
C LEU A 177 18.89 4.70 1.78
N PRO A 178 18.82 3.39 2.12
CA PRO A 178 19.10 2.34 1.14
C PRO A 178 18.16 2.44 -0.07
N ARG A 179 16.89 2.69 0.15
CA ARG A 179 15.91 2.83 -0.93
C ARG A 179 16.09 4.09 -1.76
N ALA A 180 16.50 5.19 -1.11
CA ALA A 180 16.84 6.42 -1.83
C ALA A 180 18.02 6.19 -2.80
N LEU A 181 19.04 5.46 -2.38
CA LEU A 181 20.19 5.12 -3.21
C LEU A 181 19.80 4.25 -4.40
N GLU A 182 18.93 3.24 -4.21
CA GLU A 182 18.40 2.42 -5.31
C GLU A 182 17.62 3.26 -6.33
N LEU A 183 16.76 4.17 -5.87
CA LEU A 183 15.98 5.05 -6.73
C LEU A 183 16.87 6.02 -7.52
N ILE A 184 17.92 6.55 -6.90
CA ILE A 184 18.91 7.41 -7.57
C ILE A 184 19.66 6.60 -8.64
N ALA A 185 20.13 5.39 -8.31
CA ALA A 185 20.80 4.50 -9.26
C ALA A 185 19.89 4.14 -10.45
N ALA A 186 18.59 3.98 -10.20
CA ALA A 186 17.57 3.76 -11.23
C ALA A 186 17.15 5.03 -11.99
N ARG A 187 17.84 6.15 -11.83
CA ARG A 187 17.56 7.47 -12.43
C ARG A 187 16.17 8.05 -12.07
N ARG A 188 15.65 7.69 -10.91
CA ARG A 188 14.35 8.16 -10.38
C ARG A 188 14.53 9.15 -9.23
N SER A 189 15.46 10.08 -9.38
CA SER A 189 15.82 11.08 -8.35
C SER A 189 14.67 12.05 -8.02
N GLU A 190 13.71 12.23 -8.93
CA GLU A 190 12.51 13.05 -8.69
C GLU A 190 11.68 12.55 -7.50
N VAL A 191 11.63 11.23 -7.30
CA VAL A 191 10.91 10.59 -6.16
C VAL A 191 11.65 10.85 -4.84
N VAL A 192 12.99 10.99 -4.89
CA VAL A 192 13.84 11.20 -3.70
C VAL A 192 13.93 12.66 -3.29
N ARG A 193 13.83 13.60 -4.25
CA ARG A 193 13.97 15.04 -4.01
C ARG A 193 13.13 15.61 -2.85
N PRO A 194 11.86 15.20 -2.67
CA PRO A 194 11.06 15.67 -1.54
C PRO A 194 11.59 15.25 -0.17
N HIS A 195 12.41 14.19 -0.11
CA HIS A 195 12.89 13.58 1.13
C HIS A 195 14.35 13.92 1.47
N LEU A 196 15.01 14.73 0.64
CA LEU A 196 16.44 15.04 0.79
C LEU A 196 16.81 15.66 2.13
N GLY A 197 15.92 16.45 2.75
CA GLY A 197 16.17 17.03 4.07
C GLY A 197 16.37 15.94 5.12
N GLN A 198 15.40 15.04 5.27
CA GLN A 198 15.46 13.95 6.25
C GLN A 198 16.57 12.95 5.94
N LEU A 199 16.70 12.54 4.68
CA LEU A 199 17.76 11.65 4.24
C LEU A 199 19.16 12.21 4.51
N GLY A 200 19.31 13.52 4.33
CA GLY A 200 20.57 14.20 4.64
C GLY A 200 20.86 14.20 6.14
N ILE A 201 19.84 14.39 6.99
CA ILE A 201 19.99 14.30 8.45
C ILE A 201 20.41 12.90 8.86
N ASP A 202 19.79 11.85 8.28
CA ASP A 202 20.12 10.46 8.57
C ASP A 202 21.57 10.10 8.13
N LEU A 203 22.10 10.81 7.12
CA LEU A 203 23.47 10.67 6.61
C LEU A 203 24.53 11.46 7.39
N LEU A 204 24.14 12.45 8.21
CA LEU A 204 25.08 13.32 8.90
C LEU A 204 26.14 12.57 9.71
N PRO A 205 25.81 11.51 10.49
CA PRO A 205 26.83 10.78 11.25
C PRO A 205 27.93 10.18 10.37
N LEU A 206 27.54 9.62 9.20
CA LEU A 206 28.46 9.05 8.25
C LEU A 206 29.33 10.15 7.60
N LEU A 207 28.73 11.28 7.21
CA LEU A 207 29.46 12.42 6.66
C LEU A 207 30.44 13.02 7.66
N GLN A 208 30.09 13.09 8.95
CA GLN A 208 30.97 13.53 10.03
C GLN A 208 32.18 12.61 10.16
N LEU A 209 31.97 11.29 10.20
CA LEU A 209 33.02 10.30 10.27
C LEU A 209 33.97 10.42 9.06
N MET A 210 33.42 10.45 7.84
CA MET A 210 34.21 10.60 6.61
C MET A 210 34.99 11.92 6.59
N ASN A 211 34.39 13.01 7.07
CA ASN A 211 35.08 14.31 7.15
C ASN A 211 36.26 14.28 8.10
N GLN A 212 36.14 13.57 9.24
CA GLN A 212 37.22 13.39 10.21
C GLN A 212 38.33 12.47 9.68
N ASP A 213 37.96 11.30 9.17
CA ASP A 213 38.92 10.26 8.80
C ASP A 213 39.62 10.54 7.46
N LEU A 214 38.90 11.15 6.51
CA LEU A 214 39.45 11.45 5.17
C LEU A 214 39.88 12.90 4.98
N GLY A 215 39.72 13.75 5.98
CA GLY A 215 40.15 15.16 5.91
C GLY A 215 39.45 15.96 4.80
N LEU A 216 38.14 15.72 4.55
CA LEU A 216 37.41 16.29 3.42
C LEU A 216 37.15 17.79 3.53
N ASN A 217 37.37 18.40 4.71
CA ASN A 217 37.08 19.82 5.01
C ASN A 217 35.68 20.28 4.64
N LEU A 218 34.67 19.42 4.86
CA LEU A 218 33.27 19.75 4.59
C LEU A 218 32.74 20.75 5.62
N PRO A 219 31.96 21.77 5.22
CA PRO A 219 31.35 22.74 6.13
C PRO A 219 30.15 22.12 6.88
N MET A 220 30.43 21.20 7.80
CA MET A 220 29.41 20.35 8.43
C MET A 220 28.29 21.15 9.11
N ALA A 221 28.63 22.27 9.79
CA ALA A 221 27.63 23.10 10.44
C ALA A 221 26.65 23.77 9.45
N ASP A 222 27.13 24.17 8.28
CA ASP A 222 26.29 24.76 7.23
C ASP A 222 25.41 23.70 6.56
N ILE A 223 25.97 22.52 6.32
CA ILE A 223 25.23 21.36 5.77
C ILE A 223 24.09 20.99 6.73
N GLU A 224 24.37 20.82 8.01
CA GLU A 224 23.36 20.46 9.01
C GLU A 224 22.26 21.51 9.09
N ARG A 225 22.60 22.80 9.12
CA ARG A 225 21.64 23.89 9.14
C ARG A 225 20.69 23.83 7.94
N ARG A 226 21.22 23.74 6.71
CA ARG A 226 20.42 23.69 5.47
C ARG A 226 19.51 22.47 5.41
N LEU A 227 19.95 21.32 5.93
CA LEU A 227 19.13 20.12 6.00
C LEU A 227 17.96 20.28 6.98
N ARG A 228 18.21 20.91 8.15
CA ARG A 228 17.15 21.18 9.14
C ARG A 228 16.14 22.20 8.64
N ASP A 229 16.59 23.28 8.00
CA ASP A 229 15.71 24.30 7.41
C ASP A 229 14.77 23.66 6.38
N ARG A 230 15.31 22.82 5.49
CA ARG A 230 14.52 22.12 4.47
C ARG A 230 13.53 21.10 5.05
N THR A 231 13.78 20.59 6.24
CA THR A 231 12.88 19.67 6.93
C THR A 231 11.76 20.42 7.66
N SER A 232 12.04 21.65 8.12
CA SER A 232 11.09 22.51 8.85
C SER A 232 10.09 23.22 7.94
N GLU A 233 10.45 23.53 6.68
CA GLU A 233 9.56 24.19 5.69
C GLU A 233 8.38 23.30 5.24
N LYS A 234 8.30 22.05 5.71
CA LYS A 234 7.26 21.07 5.34
C LYS A 234 6.29 20.72 6.47
N LYS A 235 6.32 21.46 7.59
CA LYS A 235 5.27 21.40 8.61
C LYS A 235 4.24 22.49 8.36
#